data_7f07a51e50fa47fef17070b3fe2bbd8e
#
_entry.id   7f07a51e50fa47fef17070b3fe2bbd8e
#
_cell.length_a   1.000
_cell.length_b   1.000
_cell.length_c   1.000
_cell.angle_alpha   90.00
_cell.angle_beta   90.00
_cell.angle_gamma   90.00
#
_symmetry.space_group_name_H-M   'P 1'
#
loop_
_entity.id
_entity.type
_entity.pdbx_description
1 polymer ?
#
loop_
_entity_poly.entity_id
_entity_poly.type
_entity_poly.pdbx_seq_one_letter_code
_entity_poly.pdbx_strand_id
1 'polypeptide(L)'
;VKDKNLIEMVPVTKGKDTLLFICNFSDGWMVISGDKRTAPILGSNAIGHISSSEAENVKNRIWLDELSNMIFKVKKDNRTDYDEHNLSFWKFFENIASSQGKLSKPLTRGQVEIDTNVEGVCYWVKRPLERVKSDVIIKDVVPRLTKTKWGQLDPWNNGFPVGYKDDTLVNCPTGCQAVAMAQMLYYYHYFLGKPSGLFHNVSLTREYLNEGNFSINFSRSNYVEDSPRWDLMALSKTDDNTDYVRDLMAEIGYRINLKYTPDGTGNSDFDPENFTFYGLHCEKDDYDYSLVKSNLKQGKPVMITAYANREHKGIWPVDYYVYKDGHAWVIDGLREKIYKYNQTYQWIYINPVLTPGVIPDSKNGDVVYTIPEAEAEYPEIYKGMKVVESTYSTTEYLLMNWGWSGGPENYAEYYPYIKDSWVAQGDDYLYKRTIFYNFLSLTL
;
A
#
# COMPACT_ATOMS: atom_id res chain seq x y z
N VAL A 1 13.42 -27.04 10.99
CA VAL A 1 13.48 -26.22 12.23
C VAL A 1 13.39 -27.20 13.37
N LYS A 2 14.47 -27.41 14.14
CA LYS A 2 14.44 -28.19 15.37
C LYS A 2 13.33 -27.68 16.27
N ASP A 3 12.67 -28.54 17.02
CA ASP A 3 11.55 -28.28 17.93
C ASP A 3 11.85 -27.05 18.78
N LYS A 4 11.20 -25.93 18.44
CA LYS A 4 11.29 -24.70 19.21
C LYS A 4 10.16 -24.77 20.27
N ASN A 5 10.53 -24.95 21.51
CA ASN A 5 9.57 -24.94 22.60
C ASN A 5 9.13 -23.51 22.88
N LEU A 6 7.82 -23.31 23.02
CA LEU A 6 7.27 -22.06 23.52
C LEU A 6 7.73 -21.88 24.98
N ILE A 7 8.45 -20.79 25.24
CA ILE A 7 8.94 -20.45 26.59
C ILE A 7 7.96 -19.53 27.28
N GLU A 8 7.44 -18.55 26.54
CA GLU A 8 6.62 -17.49 27.08
C GLU A 8 5.59 -17.03 26.06
N MET A 9 4.38 -16.68 26.52
CA MET A 9 3.35 -16.03 25.73
C MET A 9 2.79 -14.83 26.49
N VAL A 10 3.07 -13.63 25.99
CA VAL A 10 2.68 -12.37 26.62
C VAL A 10 1.53 -11.74 25.82
N PRO A 11 0.33 -11.59 26.42
CA PRO A 11 -0.74 -10.86 25.79
C PRO A 11 -0.50 -9.34 25.87
N VAL A 12 -0.68 -8.65 24.76
CA VAL A 12 -0.73 -7.18 24.71
C VAL A 12 -2.19 -6.76 24.69
N THR A 13 -2.60 -5.99 25.70
CA THR A 13 -4.01 -5.65 25.92
C THR A 13 -4.24 -4.14 25.95
N LYS A 14 -5.47 -3.73 25.58
CA LYS A 14 -5.95 -2.34 25.75
C LYS A 14 -7.35 -2.39 26.35
N GLY A 15 -7.46 -2.04 27.62
CA GLY A 15 -8.69 -2.23 28.38
C GLY A 15 -9.03 -3.71 28.56
N LYS A 16 -10.17 -4.16 28.03
CA LYS A 16 -10.60 -5.58 28.07
C LYS A 16 -10.20 -6.37 26.82
N ASP A 17 -9.68 -5.70 25.82
CA ASP A 17 -9.37 -6.32 24.52
C ASP A 17 -7.91 -6.80 24.50
N THR A 18 -7.70 -8.08 24.21
CA THR A 18 -6.39 -8.60 23.83
C THR A 18 -6.16 -8.29 22.36
N LEU A 19 -5.11 -7.53 22.06
CA LEU A 19 -4.83 -7.05 20.71
C LEU A 19 -3.93 -8.02 19.96
N LEU A 20 -2.89 -8.52 20.61
CA LEU A 20 -1.95 -9.47 20.03
C LEU A 20 -1.28 -10.29 21.14
N PHE A 21 -0.57 -11.35 20.76
CA PHE A 21 0.25 -12.18 21.62
C PHE A 21 1.69 -12.16 21.13
N ILE A 22 2.63 -11.93 22.02
CA ILE A 22 4.06 -12.12 21.77
C ILE A 22 4.42 -13.50 22.27
N CYS A 23 4.85 -14.39 21.38
CA CYS A 23 5.25 -15.75 21.67
C CYS A 23 6.76 -15.86 21.55
N ASN A 24 7.45 -16.09 22.64
CA ASN A 24 8.89 -16.37 22.69
C ASN A 24 9.13 -17.88 22.71
N PHE A 25 10.01 -18.36 21.86
CA PHE A 25 10.41 -19.75 21.76
C PHE A 25 11.85 -19.93 22.31
N SER A 26 12.30 -21.17 22.41
CA SER A 26 13.68 -21.49 22.82
C SER A 26 14.74 -20.77 21.99
N ASP A 27 14.40 -20.42 20.76
CA ASP A 27 15.14 -19.49 19.90
C ASP A 27 14.15 -18.91 18.91
N GLY A 28 14.09 -17.56 18.84
CA GLY A 28 13.15 -16.82 17.99
C GLY A 28 11.85 -16.46 18.69
N TRP A 29 11.05 -15.68 17.97
CA TRP A 29 9.78 -15.16 18.45
C TRP A 29 8.73 -15.04 17.34
N MET A 30 7.47 -14.91 17.72
CA MET A 30 6.33 -14.71 16.83
C MET A 30 5.31 -13.77 17.48
N VAL A 31 4.73 -12.88 16.70
CA VAL A 31 3.60 -12.04 17.12
C VAL A 31 2.35 -12.54 16.42
N ILE A 32 1.34 -12.90 17.21
CA ILE A 32 0.06 -13.45 16.73
C ILE A 32 -1.04 -12.42 16.97
N SER A 33 -1.91 -12.24 15.99
CA SER A 33 -3.05 -11.32 16.10
C SER A 33 -4.08 -11.81 17.13
N GLY A 34 -4.70 -10.89 17.83
CA GLY A 34 -5.86 -11.12 18.69
C GLY A 34 -7.21 -10.99 17.98
N ASP A 35 -7.24 -10.84 16.64
CA ASP A 35 -8.47 -10.72 15.85
C ASP A 35 -8.39 -11.53 14.56
N LYS A 36 -9.38 -12.40 14.32
CA LYS A 36 -9.40 -13.30 13.15
C LYS A 36 -9.64 -12.60 11.81
N ARG A 37 -10.03 -11.34 11.81
CA ARG A 37 -10.18 -10.52 10.60
C ARG A 37 -8.84 -10.07 10.03
N THR A 38 -7.76 -10.26 10.76
CA THR A 38 -6.39 -9.94 10.34
C THR A 38 -5.56 -11.20 10.14
N ALA A 39 -4.39 -11.07 9.51
CA ALA A 39 -3.47 -12.19 9.37
C ALA A 39 -3.08 -12.78 10.75
N PRO A 40 -3.07 -14.12 10.90
CA PRO A 40 -2.77 -14.72 12.19
C PRO A 40 -1.37 -14.42 12.70
N ILE A 41 -0.36 -14.37 11.82
CA ILE A 41 1.01 -14.04 12.16
C ILE A 41 1.32 -12.65 11.65
N LEU A 42 1.59 -11.72 12.58
CA LEU A 42 1.89 -10.32 12.31
C LEU A 42 3.39 -10.07 12.13
N GLY A 43 4.22 -10.94 12.69
CA GLY A 43 5.67 -10.90 12.53
C GLY A 43 6.33 -12.09 13.22
N SER A 44 7.53 -12.46 12.77
CA SER A 44 8.33 -13.52 13.38
C SER A 44 9.80 -13.38 13.04
N ASN A 45 10.64 -13.89 13.92
CA ASN A 45 12.06 -14.06 13.68
C ASN A 45 12.52 -15.42 14.19
N ALA A 46 13.44 -16.04 13.46
CA ALA A 46 13.99 -17.36 13.79
C ALA A 46 15.00 -17.33 14.93
N ILE A 47 15.49 -16.18 15.32
CA ILE A 47 16.50 -15.97 16.37
C ILE A 47 16.07 -14.82 17.29
N GLY A 48 16.59 -14.81 18.53
CA GLY A 48 16.32 -13.76 19.51
C GLY A 48 14.96 -13.92 20.20
N HIS A 49 14.66 -12.98 21.10
CA HIS A 49 13.42 -12.92 21.88
C HIS A 49 12.92 -11.49 21.92
N ILE A 50 11.63 -11.31 22.13
CA ILE A 50 11.05 -10.02 22.51
C ILE A 50 10.70 -10.12 24.00
N SER A 51 11.56 -9.59 24.87
CA SER A 51 11.25 -9.50 26.29
C SER A 51 10.38 -8.28 26.60
N SER A 52 9.66 -8.32 27.72
CA SER A 52 8.91 -7.17 28.22
C SER A 52 9.81 -5.95 28.50
N SER A 53 11.09 -6.18 28.85
CA SER A 53 12.11 -5.14 29.01
C SER A 53 12.71 -4.68 27.67
N GLU A 54 12.72 -5.53 26.65
CA GLU A 54 13.14 -5.17 25.27
C GLU A 54 12.00 -4.58 24.45
N ALA A 55 10.74 -4.79 24.83
CA ALA A 55 9.61 -4.00 24.33
C ALA A 55 9.74 -2.51 24.74
N GLU A 56 10.59 -2.21 25.70
CA GLU A 56 11.04 -0.86 26.03
C GLU A 56 12.09 -0.32 25.04
N ASN A 57 12.69 -1.17 24.21
CA ASN A 57 13.52 -0.70 23.09
C ASN A 57 12.60 0.06 22.11
N VAL A 58 12.89 1.34 21.93
CA VAL A 58 12.05 2.33 21.24
C VAL A 58 11.57 1.82 19.85
N LYS A 59 12.40 1.08 19.11
CA LYS A 59 12.04 0.56 17.79
C LYS A 59 11.00 -0.57 17.84
N ASN A 60 11.17 -1.50 18.77
CA ASN A 60 10.23 -2.61 18.94
C ASN A 60 8.90 -2.13 19.53
N ARG A 61 8.95 -1.13 20.39
CA ARG A 61 7.78 -0.49 20.99
C ARG A 61 6.93 0.22 19.95
N ILE A 62 7.53 1.04 19.08
CA ILE A 62 6.80 1.75 18.01
C ILE A 62 6.10 0.73 17.10
N TRP A 63 6.81 -0.32 16.67
CA TRP A 63 6.24 -1.36 15.82
C TRP A 63 5.11 -2.13 16.49
N LEU A 64 5.26 -2.51 17.78
CA LEU A 64 4.21 -3.20 18.54
C LEU A 64 3.00 -2.29 18.80
N ASP A 65 3.24 -1.00 19.06
CA ASP A 65 2.18 0.00 19.23
C ASP A 65 1.39 0.21 17.93
N GLU A 66 2.07 0.27 16.78
CA GLU A 66 1.42 0.35 15.46
C GLU A 66 0.54 -0.89 15.19
N LEU A 67 1.07 -2.10 15.40
CA LEU A 67 0.31 -3.34 15.27
C LEU A 67 -0.88 -3.37 16.23
N SER A 68 -0.67 -2.98 17.48
CA SER A 68 -1.71 -2.92 18.51
C SER A 68 -2.82 -1.95 18.12
N ASN A 69 -2.47 -0.77 17.63
CA ASN A 69 -3.45 0.22 17.18
C ASN A 69 -4.22 -0.27 15.94
N MET A 70 -3.56 -0.94 15.01
CA MET A 70 -4.21 -1.57 13.86
C MET A 70 -5.27 -2.60 14.32
N ILE A 71 -4.90 -3.53 15.19
CA ILE A 71 -5.83 -4.54 15.71
C ILE A 71 -6.95 -3.89 16.53
N PHE A 72 -6.66 -2.85 17.31
CA PHE A 72 -7.66 -2.12 18.08
C PHE A 72 -8.69 -1.45 17.18
N LYS A 73 -8.27 -0.81 16.09
CA LYS A 73 -9.18 -0.24 15.07
C LYS A 73 -10.07 -1.34 14.49
N VAL A 74 -9.50 -2.49 14.09
CA VAL A 74 -10.28 -3.62 13.57
C VAL A 74 -11.30 -4.13 14.60
N LYS A 75 -10.94 -4.22 15.88
CA LYS A 75 -11.87 -4.63 16.95
C LYS A 75 -13.01 -3.65 17.19
N LYS A 76 -12.77 -2.36 16.98
CA LYS A 76 -13.81 -1.32 17.09
C LYS A 76 -14.70 -1.21 15.85
N ASP A 77 -14.25 -1.75 14.73
CA ASP A 77 -15.03 -1.79 13.51
C ASP A 77 -16.07 -2.92 13.58
N ASN A 78 -17.35 -2.56 13.43
CA ASN A 78 -18.47 -3.51 13.46
C ASN A 78 -18.65 -4.27 12.13
N ARG A 79 -17.75 -4.08 11.15
CA ARG A 79 -17.80 -4.83 9.89
C ARG A 79 -17.51 -6.31 10.15
N THR A 80 -18.34 -7.16 9.54
CA THR A 80 -18.23 -8.63 9.62
C THR A 80 -17.50 -9.22 8.41
N ASP A 81 -16.97 -8.36 7.53
CA ASP A 81 -16.30 -8.79 6.31
C ASP A 81 -14.93 -9.35 6.64
N TYR A 82 -14.86 -10.67 6.65
CA TYR A 82 -13.60 -11.40 6.80
C TYR A 82 -12.90 -11.44 5.44
N ASP A 83 -11.61 -11.12 5.40
CA ASP A 83 -10.77 -11.49 4.28
C ASP A 83 -10.70 -13.03 4.22
N GLU A 84 -11.22 -13.61 3.15
CA GLU A 84 -11.26 -15.07 2.96
C GLU A 84 -9.86 -15.69 3.07
N HIS A 85 -8.83 -14.97 2.67
CA HIS A 85 -7.45 -15.41 2.78
C HIS A 85 -7.01 -15.50 4.24
N ASN A 86 -7.25 -14.46 5.04
CA ASN A 86 -6.96 -14.48 6.48
C ASN A 86 -7.75 -15.58 7.19
N LEU A 87 -9.03 -15.73 6.86
CA LEU A 87 -9.88 -16.76 7.43
C LEU A 87 -9.36 -18.17 7.11
N SER A 88 -8.86 -18.40 5.89
CA SER A 88 -8.27 -19.68 5.50
C SER A 88 -7.01 -20.03 6.31
N PHE A 89 -6.16 -19.02 6.59
CA PHE A 89 -5.00 -19.18 7.46
C PHE A 89 -5.38 -19.50 8.91
N TRP A 90 -6.39 -18.82 9.46
CA TRP A 90 -6.88 -19.13 10.81
C TRP A 90 -7.45 -20.53 10.89
N LYS A 91 -8.26 -20.96 9.92
CA LYS A 91 -8.78 -22.34 9.85
C LYS A 91 -7.66 -23.38 9.74
N PHE A 92 -6.60 -23.10 9.01
CA PHE A 92 -5.42 -23.97 8.95
C PHE A 92 -4.79 -24.16 10.33
N PHE A 93 -4.57 -23.08 11.09
CA PHE A 93 -4.01 -23.17 12.44
C PHE A 93 -4.98 -23.86 13.43
N GLU A 94 -6.28 -23.62 13.33
CA GLU A 94 -7.30 -24.28 14.16
C GLU A 94 -7.35 -25.79 13.90
N ASN A 95 -7.21 -26.20 12.64
CA ASN A 95 -7.15 -27.61 12.27
C ASN A 95 -5.91 -28.31 12.87
N ILE A 96 -4.76 -27.63 12.83
CA ILE A 96 -3.54 -28.12 13.49
C ILE A 96 -3.76 -28.24 15.00
N ALA A 97 -4.32 -27.22 15.66
CA ALA A 97 -4.55 -27.22 17.09
C ALA A 97 -5.56 -28.32 17.53
N SER A 98 -6.61 -28.56 16.75
CA SER A 98 -7.62 -29.58 17.03
C SER A 98 -7.13 -31.00 16.74
N SER A 99 -6.12 -31.19 15.93
CA SER A 99 -5.48 -32.46 15.63
C SER A 99 -4.43 -32.90 16.66
N GLN A 100 -4.12 -32.07 17.65
CA GLN A 100 -3.09 -32.33 18.68
C GLN A 100 -3.36 -33.54 19.60
N GLY A 101 -4.45 -34.30 19.39
CA GLY A 101 -4.61 -35.62 20.07
C GLY A 101 -3.92 -36.79 19.36
N LYS A 102 -3.39 -36.59 18.11
CA LYS A 102 -2.81 -37.67 17.29
C LYS A 102 -1.52 -37.30 16.55
N LEU A 103 -1.08 -36.05 16.59
CA LEU A 103 0.17 -35.62 15.93
C LEU A 103 1.24 -35.35 16.99
N SER A 104 2.12 -36.31 17.15
CA SER A 104 3.28 -36.20 18.06
C SER A 104 4.38 -35.27 17.50
N LYS A 105 4.21 -34.63 16.32
CA LYS A 105 5.18 -33.71 15.74
C LYS A 105 4.49 -32.62 14.89
N PRO A 106 4.93 -31.34 14.95
CA PRO A 106 4.39 -30.26 14.14
C PRO A 106 4.73 -30.46 12.65
N LEU A 107 3.72 -30.45 11.79
CA LEU A 107 3.87 -30.39 10.35
C LEU A 107 4.35 -29.00 9.95
N THR A 108 5.62 -28.80 9.81
CA THR A 108 6.16 -27.69 9.02
C THR A 108 6.02 -28.02 7.54
N ARG A 109 5.67 -27.00 6.72
CA ARG A 109 5.50 -27.14 5.29
C ARG A 109 6.74 -27.83 4.68
N GLY A 110 6.60 -29.12 4.29
CA GLY A 110 7.62 -29.87 3.59
C GLY A 110 8.48 -30.82 4.43
N GLN A 111 8.19 -31.07 5.70
CA GLN A 111 8.90 -32.11 6.47
C GLN A 111 7.91 -33.22 6.89
N VAL A 112 7.85 -34.25 6.08
CA VAL A 112 7.48 -35.59 6.55
C VAL A 112 8.79 -36.24 6.98
N GLU A 113 9.05 -36.39 8.29
CA GLU A 113 10.04 -37.36 8.73
C GLU A 113 9.48 -38.75 8.38
N ILE A 114 10.08 -39.34 7.38
CA ILE A 114 9.78 -40.71 6.98
C ILE A 114 10.49 -41.58 8.01
N ASP A 115 9.73 -42.35 8.78
CA ASP A 115 10.29 -43.43 9.57
C ASP A 115 10.79 -44.51 8.59
N THR A 116 12.08 -44.48 8.34
CA THR A 116 12.76 -45.43 7.41
C THR A 116 12.81 -46.83 7.97
N ASN A 117 12.31 -47.07 9.20
CA ASN A 117 12.27 -48.39 9.82
C ASN A 117 10.97 -49.15 9.57
N VAL A 118 10.01 -48.61 8.80
CA VAL A 118 8.82 -49.34 8.39
C VAL A 118 9.17 -50.22 7.19
N GLU A 119 9.50 -51.46 7.48
CA GLU A 119 9.72 -52.49 6.44
C GLU A 119 8.44 -52.62 5.58
N GLY A 120 8.59 -52.51 4.25
CA GLY A 120 7.52 -52.86 3.30
C GLY A 120 6.67 -51.67 2.84
N VAL A 121 6.97 -50.41 3.20
CA VAL A 121 6.23 -49.25 2.69
C VAL A 121 6.94 -48.63 1.50
N CYS A 122 6.24 -48.60 0.37
CA CYS A 122 6.68 -47.87 -0.83
C CYS A 122 6.18 -46.43 -0.83
N TYR A 123 6.92 -45.54 -1.46
CA TYR A 123 6.61 -44.11 -1.49
C TYR A 123 6.59 -43.61 -2.91
N TRP A 124 5.65 -42.70 -3.19
CA TRP A 124 5.74 -41.79 -4.33
C TRP A 124 6.24 -40.44 -3.87
N VAL A 125 7.28 -39.95 -4.50
CA VAL A 125 7.80 -38.61 -4.25
C VAL A 125 7.51 -37.74 -5.44
N LYS A 126 6.80 -36.65 -5.21
CA LYS A 126 6.57 -35.58 -6.18
C LYS A 126 7.64 -34.52 -5.96
N ARG A 127 8.67 -34.53 -6.82
CA ARG A 127 9.83 -33.66 -6.72
C ARG A 127 9.67 -32.44 -7.61
N PRO A 128 9.72 -31.21 -7.08
CA PRO A 128 9.72 -30.01 -7.91
C PRO A 128 11.05 -29.92 -8.69
N LEU A 129 10.95 -29.68 -10.00
CA LEU A 129 12.12 -29.49 -10.87
C LEU A 129 12.32 -28.03 -11.18
N GLU A 130 11.33 -27.40 -11.79
CA GLU A 130 11.45 -26.04 -12.31
C GLU A 130 10.13 -25.30 -12.11
N ARG A 131 10.22 -24.03 -11.77
CA ARG A 131 9.09 -23.11 -11.71
C ARG A 131 9.35 -21.94 -12.64
N VAL A 132 8.54 -21.86 -13.70
CA VAL A 132 8.68 -20.83 -14.72
C VAL A 132 7.43 -19.93 -14.68
N LYS A 133 7.65 -18.64 -14.69
CA LYS A 133 6.60 -17.66 -14.93
C LYS A 133 6.21 -17.75 -16.39
N SER A 134 4.99 -18.16 -16.67
CA SER A 134 4.52 -18.41 -18.02
C SER A 134 3.70 -17.29 -18.61
N ASP A 135 2.98 -16.54 -17.76
CA ASP A 135 2.09 -15.48 -18.23
C ASP A 135 1.80 -14.45 -17.13
N VAL A 136 1.35 -13.26 -17.54
CA VAL A 136 0.85 -12.21 -16.66
C VAL A 136 -0.41 -11.63 -17.25
N ILE A 137 -1.51 -11.75 -16.52
CA ILE A 137 -2.77 -11.10 -16.88
C ILE A 137 -2.85 -9.79 -16.09
N ILE A 138 -3.02 -8.68 -16.79
CA ILE A 138 -3.21 -7.36 -16.20
C ILE A 138 -4.69 -7.01 -16.27
N LYS A 139 -5.26 -6.64 -15.12
CA LYS A 139 -6.66 -6.24 -15.01
C LYS A 139 -6.78 -4.94 -14.25
N ASP A 140 -7.30 -3.91 -14.88
CA ASP A 140 -7.69 -2.68 -14.19
C ASP A 140 -9.03 -2.93 -13.47
N VAL A 141 -8.95 -3.17 -12.17
CA VAL A 141 -10.13 -3.36 -11.30
C VAL A 141 -10.90 -2.07 -11.17
N VAL A 142 -10.16 -0.97 -11.05
CA VAL A 142 -10.66 0.39 -11.17
C VAL A 142 -9.74 1.10 -12.16
N PRO A 143 -10.21 1.40 -13.38
CA PRO A 143 -9.42 2.17 -14.34
C PRO A 143 -9.17 3.58 -13.79
N ARG A 144 -8.15 4.25 -14.31
CA ARG A 144 -7.83 5.61 -13.86
C ARG A 144 -9.06 6.52 -13.94
N LEU A 145 -9.40 7.09 -12.79
CA LEU A 145 -10.55 7.97 -12.62
C LEU A 145 -10.21 9.37 -13.13
N THR A 146 -9.02 9.90 -12.81
CA THR A 146 -8.58 11.20 -13.31
C THR A 146 -7.96 11.06 -14.71
N LYS A 147 -8.23 12.03 -15.58
CA LYS A 147 -7.64 12.08 -16.94
C LYS A 147 -6.67 13.24 -17.12
N THR A 148 -6.52 14.04 -16.09
CA THR A 148 -5.69 15.22 -16.09
C THR A 148 -4.20 14.85 -16.03
N LYS A 149 -3.39 15.49 -16.91
CA LYS A 149 -1.93 15.35 -16.94
C LYS A 149 -1.29 16.66 -16.50
N TRP A 150 -1.75 17.16 -15.38
CA TRP A 150 -1.33 18.45 -14.86
C TRP A 150 -0.03 18.32 -14.06
N GLY A 151 0.65 19.42 -13.90
CA GLY A 151 1.92 19.49 -13.19
C GLY A 151 2.14 20.84 -12.53
N GLN A 152 3.32 21.03 -11.98
CA GLN A 152 3.66 22.20 -11.18
C GLN A 152 4.48 23.26 -11.95
N LEU A 153 5.06 22.87 -13.08
CA LEU A 153 5.96 23.71 -13.88
C LEU A 153 5.29 24.08 -15.21
N ASP A 154 6.05 24.74 -16.09
CA ASP A 154 5.58 25.18 -17.41
C ASP A 154 4.74 24.11 -18.15
N PRO A 155 3.58 24.49 -18.72
CA PRO A 155 2.98 25.82 -18.81
C PRO A 155 2.10 26.22 -17.60
N TRP A 156 1.96 25.36 -16.62
CA TRP A 156 0.99 25.50 -15.52
C TRP A 156 1.35 26.63 -14.54
N ASN A 157 2.64 26.98 -14.42
CA ASN A 157 3.10 28.04 -13.51
C ASN A 157 3.38 29.38 -14.21
N ASN A 158 2.95 29.54 -15.44
CA ASN A 158 3.09 30.82 -16.13
C ASN A 158 2.31 31.92 -15.42
N GLY A 159 2.99 33.03 -15.06
CA GLY A 159 2.40 34.13 -14.31
C GLY A 159 2.36 33.92 -12.77
N PHE A 160 2.91 32.83 -12.28
CA PHE A 160 3.14 32.63 -10.84
C PHE A 160 4.29 33.53 -10.33
N PRO A 161 4.44 33.71 -9.01
CA PRO A 161 5.55 34.44 -8.43
C PRO A 161 6.90 33.98 -9.00
N VAL A 162 7.82 34.90 -9.21
CA VAL A 162 9.16 34.61 -9.70
C VAL A 162 10.19 34.78 -8.60
N GLY A 163 11.26 34.01 -8.66
CA GLY A 163 12.40 34.11 -7.76
C GLY A 163 13.66 33.58 -8.42
N TYR A 164 14.80 33.78 -7.77
CA TYR A 164 16.08 33.31 -8.28
C TYR A 164 16.35 31.88 -7.84
N LYS A 165 16.71 31.03 -8.78
CA LYS A 165 17.24 29.70 -8.57
C LYS A 165 18.51 29.57 -9.42
N ASP A 166 19.63 29.25 -8.78
CA ASP A 166 20.94 29.14 -9.45
C ASP A 166 21.22 30.35 -10.36
N ASP A 167 21.06 31.56 -9.83
CA ASP A 167 21.20 32.85 -10.51
C ASP A 167 20.26 33.09 -11.73
N THR A 168 19.29 32.19 -11.92
CA THR A 168 18.28 32.31 -12.99
C THR A 168 16.94 32.70 -12.40
N LEU A 169 16.27 33.67 -13.01
CA LEU A 169 14.92 34.05 -12.62
C LEU A 169 13.92 33.04 -13.19
N VAL A 170 13.21 32.37 -12.30
CA VAL A 170 12.24 31.31 -12.66
C VAL A 170 10.88 31.56 -12.02
N ASN A 171 9.81 31.07 -12.65
CA ASN A 171 8.50 31.02 -12.00
C ASN A 171 8.52 29.97 -10.89
N CYS A 172 7.99 30.30 -9.73
CA CYS A 172 7.78 29.34 -8.64
C CYS A 172 6.83 28.23 -9.12
N PRO A 173 7.00 26.98 -8.65
CA PRO A 173 6.05 25.89 -8.92
C PRO A 173 4.66 26.23 -8.39
N THR A 174 3.60 25.74 -9.05
CA THR A 174 2.20 25.94 -8.58
C THR A 174 1.93 25.32 -7.21
N GLY A 175 2.71 24.32 -6.83
CA GLY A 175 2.57 23.56 -5.58
C GLY A 175 1.79 22.24 -5.78
N CYS A 176 2.36 21.16 -5.27
CA CYS A 176 1.78 19.81 -5.40
C CYS A 176 0.36 19.72 -4.81
N GLN A 177 0.10 20.41 -3.69
CA GLN A 177 -1.22 20.46 -3.06
C GLN A 177 -2.24 21.14 -3.99
N ALA A 178 -1.87 22.23 -4.66
CA ALA A 178 -2.75 22.89 -5.60
C ALA A 178 -3.05 22.00 -6.83
N VAL A 179 -2.04 21.30 -7.35
CA VAL A 179 -2.21 20.35 -8.47
C VAL A 179 -3.14 19.20 -8.06
N ALA A 180 -2.86 18.53 -6.94
CA ALA A 180 -3.66 17.39 -6.48
C ALA A 180 -5.11 17.82 -6.21
N MET A 181 -5.31 18.93 -5.52
CA MET A 181 -6.64 19.48 -5.24
C MET A 181 -7.38 19.88 -6.52
N ALA A 182 -6.70 20.53 -7.46
CA ALA A 182 -7.29 20.89 -8.76
C ALA A 182 -7.77 19.66 -9.53
N GLN A 183 -6.97 18.58 -9.56
CA GLN A 183 -7.35 17.30 -10.18
C GLN A 183 -8.60 16.70 -9.52
N MET A 184 -8.70 16.74 -8.18
CA MET A 184 -9.88 16.29 -7.44
C MET A 184 -11.11 17.15 -7.78
N LEU A 185 -10.97 18.47 -7.75
CA LEU A 185 -12.07 19.38 -8.08
C LEU A 185 -12.55 19.19 -9.52
N TYR A 186 -11.64 19.08 -10.47
CA TYR A 186 -11.98 18.83 -11.87
C TYR A 186 -12.75 17.52 -12.03
N TYR A 187 -12.31 16.46 -11.37
CA TYR A 187 -13.00 15.18 -11.39
C TYR A 187 -14.44 15.28 -10.84
N TYR A 188 -14.60 15.90 -9.68
CA TYR A 188 -15.92 15.98 -9.03
C TYR A 188 -16.85 16.96 -9.69
N HIS A 189 -16.37 18.09 -10.16
CA HIS A 189 -17.22 19.13 -10.76
C HIS A 189 -17.51 18.85 -12.24
N TYR A 190 -16.52 18.47 -13.01
CA TYR A 190 -16.69 18.25 -14.44
C TYR A 190 -17.20 16.84 -14.78
N PHE A 191 -16.52 15.79 -14.33
CA PHE A 191 -16.89 14.44 -14.71
C PHE A 191 -18.11 13.90 -14.01
N LEU A 192 -18.36 14.24 -12.76
CA LEU A 192 -19.50 13.73 -12.00
C LEU A 192 -20.68 14.69 -11.98
N GLY A 193 -20.56 15.88 -12.59
CA GLY A 193 -21.61 16.88 -12.61
C GLY A 193 -22.04 17.33 -11.20
N LYS A 194 -21.12 17.32 -10.25
CA LYS A 194 -21.39 17.79 -8.89
C LYS A 194 -21.50 19.30 -8.88
N PRO A 195 -22.37 19.88 -8.03
CA PRO A 195 -22.46 21.33 -7.95
C PRO A 195 -21.10 21.92 -7.63
N SER A 196 -20.74 22.97 -8.37
CA SER A 196 -19.60 23.79 -8.05
C SER A 196 -19.89 24.54 -6.76
N GLY A 197 -18.95 24.48 -5.82
CA GLY A 197 -19.02 25.35 -4.65
C GLY A 197 -18.83 26.80 -5.02
N LEU A 198 -18.84 27.66 -4.04
CA LEU A 198 -18.64 29.09 -4.17
C LEU A 198 -17.21 29.39 -4.61
N PHE A 199 -16.95 29.31 -5.92
CA PHE A 199 -15.79 29.95 -6.51
C PHE A 199 -16.07 31.45 -6.50
N HIS A 200 -15.63 32.13 -5.45
CA HIS A 200 -15.81 33.54 -5.37
C HIS A 200 -14.90 34.23 -6.40
N ASN A 201 -15.52 35.04 -7.21
CA ASN A 201 -14.88 35.93 -8.18
C ASN A 201 -14.09 37.01 -7.44
N VAL A 202 -13.10 36.63 -6.68
CA VAL A 202 -12.26 37.54 -5.91
C VAL A 202 -11.07 37.89 -6.78
N SER A 203 -10.87 39.17 -7.02
CA SER A 203 -9.58 39.67 -7.53
C SER A 203 -8.53 39.38 -6.46
N LEU A 204 -7.83 38.27 -6.62
CA LEU A 204 -6.83 37.83 -5.68
C LEU A 204 -5.51 38.52 -6.01
N THR A 205 -5.29 39.69 -5.43
CA THR A 205 -3.98 40.31 -5.40
C THR A 205 -3.36 39.94 -4.07
N ARG A 206 -2.33 39.13 -4.08
CA ARG A 206 -1.54 38.85 -2.88
C ARG A 206 -0.12 39.30 -3.10
N GLU A 207 0.34 40.19 -2.22
CA GLU A 207 1.74 40.55 -2.16
C GLU A 207 2.48 39.52 -1.30
N TYR A 208 3.46 38.86 -1.90
CA TYR A 208 4.38 37.98 -1.17
C TYR A 208 5.64 38.79 -0.83
N LEU A 209 5.81 39.07 0.42
CA LEU A 209 6.99 39.75 0.94
C LEU A 209 8.13 38.77 1.12
N ASN A 210 8.90 38.50 0.09
CA ASN A 210 10.27 38.03 0.20
C ASN A 210 11.08 38.75 -0.86
N GLU A 211 11.94 39.67 -0.44
CA GLU A 211 12.94 40.42 -1.23
C GLU A 211 12.50 40.97 -2.60
N GLY A 212 11.22 40.94 -2.89
CA GLY A 212 10.54 41.48 -4.05
C GLY A 212 9.04 41.28 -3.87
N ASN A 213 8.26 42.36 -4.05
CA ASN A 213 6.81 42.31 -4.00
C ASN A 213 6.31 41.48 -5.19
N PHE A 214 5.72 40.32 -4.94
CA PHE A 214 5.03 39.53 -5.97
C PHE A 214 3.53 39.68 -5.79
N SER A 215 2.84 40.10 -6.82
CA SER A 215 1.38 40.09 -6.85
C SER A 215 0.91 39.06 -7.89
N ILE A 216 0.01 38.19 -7.48
CA ILE A 216 -0.72 37.29 -8.40
C ILE A 216 -2.03 38.01 -8.73
N ASN A 217 -2.15 38.44 -9.99
CA ASN A 217 -3.39 38.98 -10.51
C ASN A 217 -4.16 37.89 -11.23
N PHE A 218 -5.36 37.58 -10.76
CA PHE A 218 -6.25 36.65 -11.44
C PHE A 218 -7.15 37.39 -12.40
N SER A 219 -7.19 36.93 -13.64
CA SER A 219 -8.14 37.42 -14.62
C SER A 219 -9.50 36.77 -14.37
N ARG A 220 -10.54 37.59 -14.19
CA ARG A 220 -11.93 37.12 -14.11
C ARG A 220 -12.44 36.50 -15.41
N SER A 221 -11.73 36.63 -16.50
CA SER A 221 -12.17 36.16 -17.84
C SER A 221 -12.32 34.63 -17.92
N ASN A 222 -11.69 33.88 -17.00
CA ASN A 222 -11.73 32.42 -16.97
C ASN A 222 -12.88 31.85 -16.13
N TYR A 223 -13.68 32.73 -15.53
CA TYR A 223 -14.85 32.33 -14.74
C TYR A 223 -16.13 32.82 -15.39
N VAL A 224 -17.13 31.96 -15.43
CA VAL A 224 -18.51 32.27 -15.84
C VAL A 224 -19.40 32.05 -14.65
N GLU A 225 -20.18 33.09 -14.26
CA GLU A 225 -21.09 33.01 -13.12
C GLU A 225 -20.41 32.49 -11.84
N ASP A 226 -19.21 33.00 -11.57
CA ASP A 226 -18.39 32.59 -10.41
C ASP A 226 -17.94 31.11 -10.39
N SER A 227 -17.91 30.45 -11.53
CA SER A 227 -17.43 29.09 -11.71
C SER A 227 -16.29 29.00 -12.73
N PRO A 228 -15.27 28.16 -12.50
CA PRO A 228 -14.24 27.89 -13.51
C PRO A 228 -14.86 27.33 -14.80
N ARG A 229 -14.23 27.65 -15.93
CA ARG A 229 -14.60 27.07 -17.23
C ARG A 229 -14.05 25.66 -17.39
N TRP A 230 -14.64 24.72 -16.63
CA TRP A 230 -14.25 23.30 -16.60
C TRP A 230 -14.20 22.67 -17.99
N ASP A 231 -15.11 23.10 -18.87
CA ASP A 231 -15.26 22.65 -20.26
C ASP A 231 -14.08 23.05 -21.17
N LEU A 232 -13.37 24.09 -20.80
CA LEU A 232 -12.23 24.63 -21.57
C LEU A 232 -10.87 24.23 -20.99
N MET A 233 -10.82 23.62 -19.81
CA MET A 233 -9.56 23.26 -19.17
C MET A 233 -8.77 22.24 -19.99
N ALA A 234 -7.53 22.55 -20.28
CA ALA A 234 -6.58 21.62 -20.90
C ALA A 234 -6.40 20.35 -20.07
N LEU A 235 -6.36 19.18 -20.68
CA LEU A 235 -6.07 17.92 -19.97
C LEU A 235 -4.58 17.64 -19.88
N SER A 236 -3.80 18.20 -20.81
CA SER A 236 -2.34 18.03 -20.89
C SER A 236 -1.65 19.34 -21.25
N LYS A 237 -0.34 19.40 -21.03
CA LYS A 237 0.48 20.58 -21.36
C LYS A 237 0.58 20.89 -22.86
N THR A 238 0.16 19.98 -23.71
CA THR A 238 0.15 20.15 -25.18
C THR A 238 -1.18 20.64 -25.71
N ASP A 239 -2.19 20.74 -24.86
CA ASP A 239 -3.51 21.23 -25.24
C ASP A 239 -3.56 22.75 -25.12
N ASP A 240 -4.49 23.36 -25.86
CA ASP A 240 -4.80 24.78 -25.71
C ASP A 240 -5.46 25.06 -24.35
N ASN A 241 -5.50 26.33 -23.95
CA ASN A 241 -6.19 26.78 -22.74
C ASN A 241 -5.62 26.25 -21.41
N THR A 242 -4.31 26.10 -21.32
CA THR A 242 -3.62 25.75 -20.05
C THR A 242 -3.76 26.83 -18.98
N ASP A 243 -4.06 28.06 -19.38
CA ASP A 243 -4.29 29.22 -18.49
C ASP A 243 -5.53 29.03 -17.59
N TYR A 244 -6.58 28.34 -18.03
CA TYR A 244 -7.73 28.04 -17.19
C TYR A 244 -7.36 27.12 -16.01
N VAL A 245 -6.48 26.16 -16.26
CA VAL A 245 -5.96 25.26 -15.21
C VAL A 245 -5.01 26.00 -14.28
N ARG A 246 -4.13 26.83 -14.84
CA ARG A 246 -3.23 27.72 -14.09
C ARG A 246 -4.02 28.58 -13.11
N ASP A 247 -5.06 29.24 -13.58
CA ASP A 247 -5.88 30.15 -12.77
C ASP A 247 -6.61 29.41 -11.64
N LEU A 248 -7.12 28.19 -11.89
CA LEU A 248 -7.66 27.33 -10.84
C LEU A 248 -6.60 26.98 -9.78
N MET A 249 -5.40 26.56 -10.20
CA MET A 249 -4.31 26.23 -9.27
C MET A 249 -3.87 27.44 -8.45
N ALA A 250 -3.85 28.61 -9.08
CA ALA A 250 -3.49 29.84 -8.40
C ALA A 250 -4.56 30.25 -7.36
N GLU A 251 -5.84 30.15 -7.68
CA GLU A 251 -6.92 30.39 -6.71
C GLU A 251 -6.83 29.41 -5.52
N ILE A 252 -6.65 28.12 -5.80
CA ILE A 252 -6.45 27.12 -4.75
C ILE A 252 -5.26 27.51 -3.88
N GLY A 253 -4.11 27.79 -4.48
CA GLY A 253 -2.90 28.15 -3.76
C GLY A 253 -3.09 29.35 -2.85
N TYR A 254 -3.83 30.37 -3.29
CA TYR A 254 -4.19 31.51 -2.46
C TYR A 254 -5.06 31.09 -1.25
N ARG A 255 -6.14 30.33 -1.48
CA ARG A 255 -7.07 29.94 -0.43
C ARG A 255 -6.44 29.05 0.64
N ILE A 256 -5.61 28.11 0.23
CA ILE A 256 -4.91 27.23 1.16
C ILE A 256 -3.59 27.82 1.69
N ASN A 257 -3.34 29.10 1.38
CA ASN A 257 -2.19 29.86 1.90
C ASN A 257 -0.83 29.24 1.56
N LEU A 258 -0.64 28.82 0.28
CA LEU A 258 0.64 28.28 -0.17
C LEU A 258 1.75 29.33 -0.06
N LYS A 259 2.92 28.88 0.37
CA LYS A 259 4.16 29.66 0.36
C LYS A 259 4.94 29.30 -0.88
N TYR A 260 5.16 30.28 -1.75
CA TYR A 260 5.84 30.11 -3.01
C TYR A 260 7.33 30.41 -2.88
N THR A 261 8.15 29.46 -3.31
CA THR A 261 9.59 29.65 -3.48
C THR A 261 10.04 29.02 -4.78
N PRO A 262 11.17 29.45 -5.39
CA PRO A 262 11.71 28.84 -6.62
C PRO A 262 12.05 27.37 -6.48
N ASP A 263 12.38 26.90 -5.26
CA ASP A 263 12.76 25.52 -4.97
C ASP A 263 11.57 24.63 -4.67
N GLY A 264 10.42 25.21 -4.30
CA GLY A 264 9.22 24.44 -3.98
C GLY A 264 8.12 25.31 -3.42
N THR A 265 6.90 24.83 -3.52
CA THR A 265 5.69 25.51 -3.04
C THR A 265 4.86 24.57 -2.21
N GLY A 266 4.47 24.97 -1.01
CA GLY A 266 3.66 24.13 -0.14
C GLY A 266 3.14 24.83 1.09
N ASN A 267 2.26 24.13 1.82
CA ASN A 267 1.75 24.51 3.13
C ASN A 267 1.71 23.27 4.03
N SER A 268 2.12 23.39 5.31
CA SER A 268 2.06 22.31 6.27
C SER A 268 0.67 22.03 6.83
N ASP A 269 -0.26 22.98 6.69
CA ASP A 269 -1.56 22.98 7.38
C ASP A 269 -2.73 22.59 6.46
N PHE A 270 -2.47 21.70 5.52
CA PHE A 270 -3.50 21.24 4.59
C PHE A 270 -4.55 20.37 5.32
N ASP A 271 -5.84 20.74 5.19
CA ASP A 271 -6.94 20.19 5.95
C ASP A 271 -8.17 19.94 5.06
N PRO A 272 -9.11 19.01 5.45
CA PRO A 272 -10.39 18.80 4.77
C PRO A 272 -11.22 20.06 4.56
N GLU A 273 -11.15 21.02 5.47
CA GLU A 273 -11.86 22.31 5.36
C GLU A 273 -11.48 23.07 4.09
N ASN A 274 -10.28 22.88 3.55
CA ASN A 274 -9.87 23.52 2.30
C ASN A 274 -10.74 23.12 1.11
N PHE A 275 -11.36 21.95 1.12
CA PHE A 275 -12.30 21.49 0.09
C PHE A 275 -13.68 22.09 0.22
N THR A 276 -14.09 22.50 1.43
CA THR A 276 -15.44 23.04 1.68
C THR A 276 -15.71 24.34 0.93
N PHE A 277 -14.67 25.16 0.69
CA PHE A 277 -14.77 26.35 -0.16
C PHE A 277 -15.28 26.04 -1.57
N TYR A 278 -15.05 24.83 -2.04
CA TYR A 278 -15.41 24.35 -3.35
C TYR A 278 -16.60 23.39 -3.35
N GLY A 279 -17.36 23.37 -2.27
CA GLY A 279 -18.57 22.54 -2.17
C GLY A 279 -18.29 21.05 -2.05
N LEU A 280 -17.10 20.66 -1.62
CA LEU A 280 -16.75 19.29 -1.32
C LEU A 280 -16.44 19.10 0.17
N HIS A 281 -16.91 18.01 0.72
CA HIS A 281 -16.51 17.53 2.03
C HIS A 281 -15.70 16.26 1.87
N CYS A 282 -14.69 16.07 2.70
CA CYS A 282 -13.91 14.83 2.77
C CYS A 282 -13.49 14.52 4.21
N GLU A 283 -13.10 13.28 4.42
CA GLU A 283 -12.50 12.82 5.66
C GLU A 283 -10.97 12.77 5.51
N LYS A 284 -10.27 12.81 6.66
CA LYS A 284 -8.80 12.74 6.74
C LYS A 284 -8.40 11.70 7.75
N ASP A 285 -7.48 10.81 7.39
CA ASP A 285 -6.93 9.79 8.28
C ASP A 285 -5.51 9.42 7.85
N ASP A 286 -4.82 8.65 8.69
CA ASP A 286 -3.59 7.98 8.29
C ASP A 286 -3.89 7.01 7.14
N TYR A 287 -2.87 6.72 6.34
CA TYR A 287 -3.01 5.80 5.21
C TYR A 287 -3.51 4.43 5.65
N ASP A 288 -4.65 4.03 5.11
CA ASP A 288 -5.23 2.69 5.21
C ASP A 288 -5.62 2.20 3.81
N TYR A 289 -5.01 1.09 3.39
CA TYR A 289 -5.28 0.54 2.06
C TYR A 289 -6.74 0.12 1.88
N SER A 290 -7.40 -0.38 2.90
CA SER A 290 -8.81 -0.79 2.82
C SER A 290 -9.74 0.38 2.56
N LEU A 291 -9.48 1.53 3.19
CA LEU A 291 -10.20 2.79 2.92
C LEU A 291 -9.96 3.28 1.49
N VAL A 292 -8.69 3.29 1.04
CA VAL A 292 -8.35 3.67 -0.33
C VAL A 292 -9.05 2.77 -1.34
N LYS A 293 -8.93 1.45 -1.18
CA LYS A 293 -9.55 0.45 -2.06
C LYS A 293 -11.07 0.58 -2.12
N SER A 294 -11.71 0.80 -0.96
CA SER A 294 -13.16 1.01 -0.87
C SER A 294 -13.60 2.24 -1.63
N ASN A 295 -12.88 3.36 -1.47
CA ASN A 295 -13.17 4.61 -2.18
C ASN A 295 -13.02 4.44 -3.69
N LEU A 296 -11.89 3.88 -4.14
CA LEU A 296 -11.64 3.65 -5.57
C LEU A 296 -12.74 2.79 -6.20
N LYS A 297 -13.17 1.71 -5.55
CA LYS A 297 -14.26 0.85 -6.02
C LYS A 297 -15.62 1.56 -6.11
N GLN A 298 -15.81 2.64 -5.36
CA GLN A 298 -16.98 3.51 -5.44
C GLN A 298 -16.82 4.63 -6.49
N GLY A 299 -15.74 4.63 -7.28
CA GLY A 299 -15.43 5.69 -8.23
C GLY A 299 -15.00 6.99 -7.55
N LYS A 300 -14.43 6.92 -6.36
CA LYS A 300 -13.92 8.07 -5.60
C LYS A 300 -12.40 8.03 -5.56
N PRO A 301 -11.70 8.91 -6.29
CA PRO A 301 -10.26 9.04 -6.13
C PRO A 301 -9.91 9.54 -4.72
N VAL A 302 -8.70 9.24 -4.28
CA VAL A 302 -8.20 9.60 -2.95
C VAL A 302 -7.01 10.55 -3.12
N MET A 303 -7.06 11.71 -2.47
CA MET A 303 -5.88 12.56 -2.39
C MET A 303 -5.02 12.10 -1.22
N ILE A 304 -3.71 12.14 -1.37
CA ILE A 304 -2.76 11.72 -0.35
C ILE A 304 -1.62 12.72 -0.22
N THR A 305 -1.11 12.85 0.99
CA THR A 305 0.13 13.55 1.30
C THR A 305 1.09 12.61 2.01
N ALA A 306 2.39 12.74 1.73
CA ALA A 306 3.45 12.04 2.46
C ALA A 306 4.75 12.81 2.39
N TYR A 307 5.76 12.32 3.13
CA TYR A 307 7.08 12.92 3.20
C TYR A 307 8.16 11.89 2.87
N ALA A 308 9.18 12.33 2.13
CA ALA A 308 10.31 11.48 1.79
C ALA A 308 11.34 11.41 2.93
N ASN A 309 11.48 12.47 3.70
CA ASN A 309 12.47 12.57 4.75
C ASN A 309 11.85 12.91 6.11
N ARG A 310 12.50 12.46 7.18
CA ARG A 310 12.21 12.89 8.55
C ARG A 310 13.51 13.09 9.31
N GLU A 311 13.54 14.12 10.12
CA GLU A 311 14.64 14.42 11.02
C GLU A 311 14.16 14.30 12.48
N HIS A 312 14.89 13.55 13.27
CA HIS A 312 14.64 13.43 14.69
C HIS A 312 15.16 14.68 15.41
N LYS A 313 14.31 15.33 16.21
CA LYS A 313 14.64 16.51 16.98
C LYS A 313 14.18 16.36 18.42
N GLY A 314 14.91 17.02 19.30
CA GLY A 314 14.61 17.03 20.71
C GLY A 314 15.60 16.19 21.54
N ILE A 315 15.48 16.35 22.85
CA ILE A 315 16.17 15.57 23.88
C ILE A 315 15.10 15.10 24.84
N TRP A 316 15.16 13.81 25.22
CA TRP A 316 14.20 13.25 26.17
C TRP A 316 13.97 14.21 27.38
N PRO A 317 12.72 14.53 27.80
CA PRO A 317 11.45 13.90 27.43
C PRO A 317 10.69 14.55 26.25
N VAL A 318 11.27 15.57 25.59
CA VAL A 318 10.64 16.27 24.46
C VAL A 318 11.32 15.82 23.17
N ASP A 319 10.80 14.77 22.60
CA ASP A 319 11.33 14.08 21.43
C ASP A 319 10.30 14.06 20.30
N TYR A 320 10.64 14.57 19.12
CA TYR A 320 9.73 14.68 17.99
C TYR A 320 10.44 14.56 16.64
N TYR A 321 9.66 14.24 15.60
CA TYR A 321 10.14 14.22 14.23
C TYR A 321 9.69 15.46 13.46
N VAL A 322 10.62 16.06 12.70
CA VAL A 322 10.32 17.06 11.67
C VAL A 322 10.34 16.34 10.33
N TYR A 323 9.25 16.47 9.59
CA TYR A 323 9.08 15.87 8.29
C TYR A 323 9.47 16.86 7.20
N LYS A 324 10.18 16.38 6.17
CA LYS A 324 10.72 17.18 5.07
C LYS A 324 10.41 16.52 3.73
N ASP A 325 10.53 17.29 2.67
CA ASP A 325 10.35 16.84 1.30
C ASP A 325 8.97 16.19 1.11
N GLY A 326 7.95 16.99 1.47
CA GLY A 326 6.55 16.59 1.37
C GLY A 326 6.03 16.67 -0.05
N HIS A 327 5.15 15.74 -0.42
CA HIS A 327 4.43 15.75 -1.68
C HIS A 327 2.94 15.43 -1.48
N ALA A 328 2.11 15.96 -2.37
CA ALA A 328 0.68 15.67 -2.44
C ALA A 328 0.33 15.18 -3.86
N TRP A 329 -0.46 14.12 -3.96
CA TRP A 329 -0.86 13.54 -5.24
C TRP A 329 -2.22 12.83 -5.14
N VAL A 330 -2.69 12.24 -6.22
CA VAL A 330 -3.96 11.52 -6.28
C VAL A 330 -3.73 10.04 -6.52
N ILE A 331 -4.40 9.20 -5.76
CA ILE A 331 -4.55 7.76 -6.02
C ILE A 331 -5.86 7.62 -6.80
N ASP A 332 -5.78 7.21 -8.06
CA ASP A 332 -6.89 7.30 -8.98
C ASP A 332 -7.29 5.98 -9.65
N GLY A 333 -6.69 4.88 -9.26
CA GLY A 333 -7.06 3.58 -9.80
C GLY A 333 -6.46 2.41 -9.04
N LEU A 334 -6.97 1.22 -9.39
CA LEU A 334 -6.57 -0.06 -8.80
C LEU A 334 -6.37 -1.10 -9.90
N ARG A 335 -5.21 -1.73 -9.90
CA ARG A 335 -4.81 -2.77 -10.87
C ARG A 335 -4.47 -4.06 -10.19
N GLU A 336 -4.88 -5.17 -10.78
CA GLU A 336 -4.44 -6.51 -10.43
C GLU A 336 -3.50 -7.06 -11.50
N LYS A 337 -2.40 -7.67 -11.08
CA LYS A 337 -1.57 -8.51 -11.93
C LYS A 337 -1.65 -9.94 -11.43
N ILE A 338 -2.16 -10.81 -12.29
CA ILE A 338 -2.29 -12.23 -12.03
C ILE A 338 -1.13 -12.94 -12.75
N TYR A 339 -0.20 -13.44 -11.96
CA TYR A 339 0.96 -14.17 -12.44
C TYR A 339 0.64 -15.64 -12.51
N LYS A 340 0.78 -16.23 -13.70
CA LYS A 340 0.71 -17.66 -13.89
C LYS A 340 2.10 -18.27 -13.84
N TYR A 341 2.25 -19.27 -13.03
CA TYR A 341 3.48 -20.05 -12.92
C TYR A 341 3.20 -21.49 -13.29
N ASN A 342 4.06 -22.07 -14.11
CA ASN A 342 4.07 -23.49 -14.41
C ASN A 342 5.19 -24.11 -13.57
N GLN A 343 4.80 -24.99 -12.65
CA GLN A 343 5.71 -25.79 -11.84
C GLN A 343 5.77 -27.18 -12.44
N THR A 344 6.94 -27.58 -12.90
CA THR A 344 7.20 -28.95 -13.35
C THR A 344 7.58 -29.80 -12.16
N TYR A 345 6.95 -30.94 -12.05
CA TYR A 345 7.27 -31.97 -11.05
C TYR A 345 7.70 -33.23 -11.74
N GLN A 346 8.54 -34.02 -11.08
CA GLN A 346 8.87 -35.39 -11.45
C GLN A 346 8.35 -36.33 -10.38
N TRP A 347 7.60 -37.35 -10.79
CA TRP A 347 7.22 -38.44 -9.90
C TRP A 347 8.34 -39.45 -9.80
N ILE A 348 8.76 -39.78 -8.60
CA ILE A 348 9.79 -40.77 -8.28
C ILE A 348 9.17 -41.80 -7.36
N TYR A 349 9.20 -43.05 -7.81
CA TYR A 349 8.83 -44.17 -6.94
C TYR A 349 10.02 -44.62 -6.14
N ILE A 350 9.89 -44.70 -4.83
CA ILE A 350 10.91 -45.16 -3.91
C ILE A 350 10.41 -46.43 -3.24
N ASN A 351 11.10 -47.55 -3.54
CA ASN A 351 10.98 -48.77 -2.77
C ASN A 351 12.25 -48.91 -1.91
N PRO A 352 12.18 -48.83 -0.58
CA PRO A 352 13.37 -48.88 0.27
C PRO A 352 14.21 -50.14 0.09
N VAL A 353 13.59 -51.24 -0.34
CA VAL A 353 14.29 -52.50 -0.60
C VAL A 353 14.96 -52.51 -1.93
N LEU A 354 14.34 -51.94 -3.00
CA LEU A 354 14.83 -51.99 -4.39
C LEU A 354 15.66 -50.77 -4.77
N THR A 355 15.51 -49.67 -4.05
CA THR A 355 16.20 -48.40 -4.30
C THR A 355 16.88 -47.87 -3.05
N PRO A 356 17.87 -48.60 -2.47
CA PRO A 356 18.57 -48.15 -1.28
C PRO A 356 19.33 -46.86 -1.57
N GLY A 357 19.19 -45.89 -0.66
CA GLY A 357 19.91 -44.61 -0.75
C GLY A 357 19.18 -43.48 -1.47
N VAL A 358 17.98 -43.71 -2.03
CA VAL A 358 17.13 -42.65 -2.53
C VAL A 358 16.27 -42.14 -1.38
N ILE A 359 16.55 -40.95 -0.90
CA ILE A 359 15.86 -40.33 0.22
C ILE A 359 15.10 -39.10 -0.30
N PRO A 360 13.82 -38.91 0.10
CA PRO A 360 13.10 -37.68 -0.21
C PRO A 360 13.80 -36.49 0.44
N ASP A 361 13.93 -35.42 -0.31
CA ASP A 361 14.52 -34.17 0.18
C ASP A 361 13.45 -33.10 0.42
N SER A 362 12.93 -33.08 1.63
CA SER A 362 11.93 -32.10 2.07
C SER A 362 12.45 -30.65 2.04
N LYS A 363 13.76 -30.43 2.09
CA LYS A 363 14.35 -29.08 1.98
C LYS A 363 14.20 -28.51 0.59
N ASN A 364 14.15 -29.40 -0.43
CA ASN A 364 13.95 -29.03 -1.82
C ASN A 364 12.48 -29.10 -2.25
N GLY A 365 11.55 -29.30 -1.31
CA GLY A 365 10.11 -29.27 -1.58
C GLY A 365 9.51 -30.59 -2.07
N ASP A 366 10.21 -31.73 -1.88
CA ASP A 366 9.65 -33.04 -2.17
C ASP A 366 8.40 -33.28 -1.32
N VAL A 367 7.30 -33.73 -1.98
CA VAL A 367 6.06 -34.16 -1.31
C VAL A 367 5.96 -35.67 -1.39
N VAL A 368 5.78 -36.31 -0.26
CA VAL A 368 5.81 -37.77 -0.13
C VAL A 368 4.39 -38.28 0.04
N TYR A 369 4.05 -39.32 -0.72
CA TYR A 369 2.81 -40.06 -0.63
C TYR A 369 3.11 -41.51 -0.26
N THR A 370 2.57 -42.00 0.85
CA THR A 370 2.64 -43.42 1.21
C THR A 370 1.61 -44.20 0.41
N ILE A 371 2.02 -45.32 -0.17
CA ILE A 371 1.16 -46.18 -0.92
C ILE A 371 1.13 -47.57 -0.23
N PRO A 372 -0.04 -48.15 0.04
CA PRO A 372 -0.13 -49.54 0.53
C PRO A 372 0.57 -50.52 -0.42
N GLU A 373 1.21 -51.54 0.10
CA GLU A 373 1.94 -52.52 -0.69
C GLU A 373 1.14 -53.11 -1.84
N ALA A 374 -0.18 -53.25 -1.70
CA ALA A 374 -1.06 -53.78 -2.74
C ALA A 374 -1.21 -52.87 -3.97
N GLU A 375 -0.96 -51.55 -3.83
CA GLU A 375 -0.98 -50.58 -4.93
C GLU A 375 0.40 -50.42 -5.56
N ALA A 376 1.44 -50.97 -4.97
CA ALA A 376 2.80 -50.88 -5.47
C ALA A 376 3.07 -51.77 -6.73
N GLU A 377 2.12 -52.61 -7.10
CA GLU A 377 2.24 -53.47 -8.32
C GLU A 377 2.23 -52.69 -9.65
N TYR A 378 1.83 -51.40 -9.66
CA TYR A 378 1.76 -50.58 -10.87
C TYR A 378 2.64 -49.34 -10.89
N PRO A 379 3.79 -49.30 -10.22
CA PRO A 379 4.62 -48.09 -10.13
C PRO A 379 5.33 -47.70 -11.44
N GLU A 380 5.49 -48.61 -12.36
CA GLU A 380 6.18 -48.41 -13.64
C GLU A 380 5.53 -47.34 -14.51
N ILE A 381 4.21 -47.16 -14.42
CA ILE A 381 3.42 -46.18 -15.21
C ILE A 381 3.82 -44.74 -14.85
N TYR A 382 4.19 -44.48 -13.58
CA TYR A 382 4.48 -43.14 -13.11
C TYR A 382 5.98 -42.85 -12.97
N LYS A 383 6.84 -43.84 -13.07
CA LYS A 383 8.28 -43.71 -12.90
C LYS A 383 8.86 -42.72 -13.91
N GLY A 384 9.44 -41.65 -13.41
CA GLY A 384 10.02 -40.60 -14.24
C GLY A 384 9.01 -39.69 -14.96
N MET A 385 7.71 -39.86 -14.73
CA MET A 385 6.69 -39.02 -15.31
C MET A 385 6.84 -37.55 -14.86
N LYS A 386 6.87 -36.63 -15.83
CA LYS A 386 6.84 -35.21 -15.57
C LYS A 386 5.43 -34.67 -15.64
N VAL A 387 5.02 -33.93 -14.64
CA VAL A 387 3.72 -33.29 -14.58
C VAL A 387 3.93 -31.78 -14.42
N VAL A 388 3.16 -31.00 -15.18
CA VAL A 388 3.17 -29.55 -15.07
C VAL A 388 1.89 -29.09 -14.37
N GLU A 389 2.04 -28.38 -13.27
CA GLU A 389 0.92 -27.78 -12.56
C GLU A 389 0.97 -26.27 -12.69
N SER A 390 -0.16 -25.65 -13.00
CA SER A 390 -0.28 -24.21 -13.05
C SER A 390 -0.75 -23.67 -11.69
N THR A 391 0.00 -22.70 -11.17
CA THR A 391 -0.38 -21.95 -9.99
C THR A 391 -0.54 -20.47 -10.34
N TYR A 392 -1.40 -19.78 -9.61
CA TYR A 392 -1.67 -18.37 -9.84
C TYR A 392 -1.35 -17.57 -8.58
N SER A 393 -0.78 -16.40 -8.78
CA SER A 393 -0.53 -15.45 -7.70
C SER A 393 -1.05 -14.09 -8.14
N THR A 394 -1.93 -13.48 -7.36
CA THR A 394 -2.48 -12.15 -7.64
C THR A 394 -1.79 -11.12 -6.77
N THR A 395 -1.43 -10.00 -7.39
CA THR A 395 -0.85 -8.84 -6.71
C THR A 395 -1.63 -7.60 -7.11
N GLU A 396 -2.04 -6.81 -6.12
CA GLU A 396 -2.72 -5.54 -6.34
C GLU A 396 -1.72 -4.39 -6.39
N TYR A 397 -2.06 -3.36 -7.17
CA TYR A 397 -1.27 -2.14 -7.34
C TYR A 397 -2.19 -0.93 -7.32
N LEU A 398 -1.78 0.11 -6.62
CA LEU A 398 -2.39 1.43 -6.71
C LEU A 398 -1.84 2.16 -7.94
N LEU A 399 -2.72 2.85 -8.66
CA LEU A 399 -2.35 3.73 -9.75
C LEU A 399 -2.28 5.15 -9.21
N MET A 400 -1.10 5.77 -9.31
CA MET A 400 -0.84 7.11 -8.80
C MET A 400 -0.87 8.13 -9.94
N ASN A 401 -1.40 9.32 -9.69
CA ASN A 401 -1.23 10.51 -10.51
C ASN A 401 -0.46 11.55 -9.70
N TRP A 402 0.83 11.61 -9.91
CA TRP A 402 1.76 12.42 -9.10
C TRP A 402 1.69 13.93 -9.36
N GLY A 403 1.00 14.35 -10.42
CA GLY A 403 0.93 15.77 -10.76
C GLY A 403 2.23 16.31 -11.39
N TRP A 404 2.88 15.52 -12.27
CA TRP A 404 4.12 15.88 -12.96
C TRP A 404 3.98 15.90 -14.49
N SER A 405 2.91 16.53 -14.96
CA SER A 405 2.67 16.78 -16.40
C SER A 405 2.62 15.52 -17.29
N GLY A 406 2.29 14.36 -16.73
CA GLY A 406 1.94 13.16 -17.50
C GLY A 406 3.10 12.38 -18.11
N GLY A 407 4.33 12.51 -17.61
CA GLY A 407 5.44 11.61 -17.97
C GLY A 407 5.22 10.18 -17.46
N PRO A 408 6.06 9.19 -17.88
CA PRO A 408 5.93 7.81 -17.42
C PRO A 408 5.94 7.67 -15.89
N GLU A 409 6.75 8.47 -15.21
CA GLU A 409 6.84 8.51 -13.76
C GLU A 409 5.57 9.04 -13.08
N ASN A 410 4.79 9.89 -13.82
CA ASN A 410 3.54 10.43 -13.28
C ASN A 410 2.47 9.34 -13.05
N TYR A 411 2.55 8.25 -13.77
CA TYR A 411 1.54 7.19 -13.80
C TYR A 411 2.06 5.83 -13.37
N ALA A 412 3.02 5.81 -12.46
CA ALA A 412 3.57 4.56 -11.95
C ALA A 412 2.57 3.77 -11.10
N GLU A 413 2.87 2.49 -10.97
CA GLU A 413 2.12 1.53 -10.18
C GLU A 413 2.88 1.21 -8.91
N TYR A 414 2.20 1.19 -7.77
CA TYR A 414 2.83 0.95 -6.48
C TYR A 414 2.10 -0.13 -5.69
N TYR A 415 2.85 -0.92 -4.95
CA TYR A 415 2.28 -1.85 -3.99
C TYR A 415 1.49 -1.09 -2.92
N PRO A 416 0.35 -1.62 -2.47
CA PRO A 416 -0.58 -0.87 -1.64
C PRO A 416 -0.26 -0.84 -0.15
N TYR A 417 0.74 -1.58 0.31
CA TYR A 417 0.98 -1.73 1.75
C TYR A 417 1.75 -0.55 2.33
N ILE A 418 1.52 -0.26 3.62
CA ILE A 418 2.10 0.91 4.31
C ILE A 418 3.63 0.89 4.37
N LYS A 419 4.23 -0.31 4.30
CA LYS A 419 5.70 -0.50 4.32
C LYS A 419 6.33 -0.50 2.94
N ASP A 420 5.50 -0.47 1.89
CA ASP A 420 6.02 -0.49 0.54
C ASP A 420 6.65 0.86 0.20
N SER A 421 7.79 0.79 -0.46
CA SER A 421 8.48 1.94 -0.99
C SER A 421 7.69 2.56 -2.14
N TRP A 422 7.45 3.88 -2.08
CA TRP A 422 6.82 4.65 -3.13
C TRP A 422 7.81 5.67 -3.68
N VAL A 423 8.78 5.16 -4.41
CA VAL A 423 9.85 5.99 -4.99
C VAL A 423 9.36 6.69 -6.23
N ALA A 424 9.50 8.01 -6.24
CA ALA A 424 9.17 8.84 -7.38
C ALA A 424 10.12 10.05 -7.43
N GLN A 425 10.71 10.32 -8.60
CA GLN A 425 11.74 11.34 -8.81
C GLN A 425 12.95 11.25 -7.85
N GLY A 426 13.27 10.04 -7.37
CA GLY A 426 14.39 9.80 -6.45
C GLY A 426 14.03 9.86 -4.98
N ASP A 427 12.85 10.33 -4.62
CA ASP A 427 12.34 10.40 -3.25
C ASP A 427 11.43 9.21 -2.93
N ASP A 428 11.57 8.65 -1.72
CA ASP A 428 10.71 7.58 -1.22
C ASP A 428 9.75 8.12 -0.15
N TYR A 429 8.48 8.22 -0.51
CA TYR A 429 7.43 8.83 0.31
C TYR A 429 6.89 7.85 1.37
N LEU A 430 7.74 7.49 2.33
CA LEU A 430 7.44 6.50 3.37
C LEU A 430 6.77 7.10 4.62
N TYR A 431 6.96 8.40 4.87
CA TYR A 431 6.65 8.96 6.19
C TYR A 431 5.34 9.75 6.20
N LYS A 432 4.58 9.59 7.28
CA LYS A 432 3.36 10.34 7.58
C LYS A 432 2.40 10.40 6.40
N ARG A 433 2.11 9.25 5.80
CA ARG A 433 1.13 9.11 4.73
C ARG A 433 -0.26 9.40 5.27
N THR A 434 -0.86 10.49 4.81
CA THR A 434 -2.19 10.94 5.22
C THR A 434 -3.10 10.98 4.01
N ILE A 435 -4.29 10.38 4.11
CA ILE A 435 -5.28 10.32 3.04
C ILE A 435 -6.45 11.28 3.29
N PHE A 436 -6.96 11.84 2.19
CA PHE A 436 -8.21 12.59 2.12
C PHE A 436 -9.15 11.77 1.23
N TYR A 437 -10.25 11.32 1.79
CA TYR A 437 -11.12 10.32 1.19
C TYR A 437 -12.60 10.58 1.50
N ASN A 438 -13.51 9.73 1.05
CA ASN A 438 -14.97 9.89 1.22
C ASN A 438 -15.49 11.24 0.73
N PHE A 439 -14.97 11.70 -0.41
CA PHE A 439 -15.45 12.96 -0.97
C PHE A 439 -16.94 12.92 -1.28
N LEU A 440 -17.64 13.93 -0.79
CA LEU A 440 -19.08 14.13 -0.96
C LEU A 440 -19.32 15.57 -1.41
N SER A 441 -20.27 15.76 -2.33
CA SER A 441 -20.75 17.10 -2.66
C SER A 441 -21.57 17.63 -1.51
N LEU A 442 -21.27 18.84 -1.05
CA LEU A 442 -22.15 19.57 -0.17
C LEU A 442 -23.34 20.03 -1.02
N THR A 443 -24.49 19.42 -0.83
CA THR A 443 -25.76 19.99 -1.34
C THR A 443 -25.99 21.29 -0.60
N LEU A 444 -25.96 22.40 -1.32
CA LEU A 444 -26.48 23.69 -0.84
C LEU A 444 -27.99 23.64 -0.77
#